data_bf19b112ebbad4e0f6ccbbe4094a5810
#
_entry.id   bf19b112ebbad4e0f6ccbbe4094a5810
#
_cell.length_a   1.000
_cell.length_b   1.000
_cell.length_c   1.000
_cell.angle_alpha   90.00
_cell.angle_beta   90.00
_cell.angle_gamma   90.00
#
_symmetry.space_group_name_H-M   'P 1'
#
loop_
_entity.id
_entity.type
_entity.pdbx_description
1 polymer ?
#
loop_
_entity_poly.entity_id
_entity_poly.type
_entity_poly.pdbx_seq_one_letter_code
_entity_poly.pdbx_strand_id
1 'polypeptide(L)'
;MSRSFFDVGGKRARAGELRELAAQPGFWDTSADATRSMAELSLLEDDLKIHDRLAQRLEEARILQTLGAEERDEATRQEALTLLIEVEAALEEHEVRALLSGEYDEAEAIASVHAGAGGTESCDWAEMLLRMYLRWAEREKQEAKVLEVLPGEEAGVKRATFVVKGRFAYGLLSTEKGVHRLVRISPFDASRRRHTSFASLDVVPALPEDAQVAIDPKDLRIETFRSSGAGGQHVNVTDSAVRITHL
;
A
#
# COMPACT_ATOMS: atom_id res chain seq x y z
N MET A 1 17.99 12.22 0.83
CA MET A 1 18.93 11.18 1.31
C MET A 1 18.26 9.84 1.10
N SER A 2 18.80 9.00 0.23
CA SER A 2 18.25 7.66 -0.05
C SER A 2 18.34 6.82 1.23
N ARG A 3 17.20 6.52 1.85
CA ARG A 3 17.11 5.57 2.96
C ARG A 3 17.29 4.17 2.36
N SER A 4 18.54 3.76 2.17
CA SER A 4 18.83 2.41 1.70
C SER A 4 18.30 1.41 2.72
N PHE A 5 17.47 0.47 2.28
CA PHE A 5 17.00 -0.65 3.10
C PHE A 5 18.18 -1.42 3.71
N PHE A 6 19.31 -1.44 3.02
CA PHE A 6 20.56 -2.10 3.42
C PHE A 6 21.47 -1.24 4.31
N ASP A 7 21.10 0.00 4.66
CA ASP A 7 21.88 0.80 5.62
C ASP A 7 21.64 0.34 7.07
N VAL A 8 22.11 -0.84 7.40
CA VAL A 8 21.99 -1.42 8.73
C VAL A 8 22.70 -0.58 9.79
N GLY A 9 23.84 0.04 9.44
CA GLY A 9 24.60 0.91 10.34
C GLY A 9 23.83 2.16 10.75
N GLY A 10 23.28 2.87 9.76
CA GLY A 10 22.46 4.05 10.00
C GLY A 10 21.16 3.72 10.75
N LYS A 11 20.50 2.59 10.43
CA LYS A 11 19.29 2.14 11.14
C LYS A 11 19.57 1.82 12.62
N ARG A 12 20.70 1.15 12.92
CA ARG A 12 21.10 0.87 14.31
C ARG A 12 21.39 2.15 15.09
N ALA A 13 22.12 3.10 14.50
CA ALA A 13 22.39 4.39 15.13
C ALA A 13 21.08 5.14 15.42
N ARG A 14 20.19 5.23 14.42
CA ARG A 14 18.91 5.92 14.57
C ARG A 14 18.00 5.26 15.60
N ALA A 15 17.91 3.94 15.66
CA ALA A 15 17.18 3.22 16.68
C ALA A 15 17.76 3.48 18.09
N GLY A 16 19.09 3.59 18.21
CA GLY A 16 19.76 3.99 19.45
C GLY A 16 19.34 5.38 19.91
N GLU A 17 19.41 6.39 19.03
CA GLU A 17 18.97 7.76 19.32
C GLU A 17 17.51 7.82 19.80
N LEU A 18 16.61 7.11 19.12
CA LEU A 18 15.19 7.09 19.48
C LEU A 18 14.93 6.42 20.83
N ARG A 19 15.68 5.35 21.17
CA ARG A 19 15.61 4.73 22.50
C ARG A 19 16.10 5.67 23.60
N GLU A 20 17.19 6.38 23.36
CA GLU A 20 17.70 7.38 24.31
C GLU A 20 16.71 8.53 24.47
N LEU A 21 16.11 9.00 23.39
CA LEU A 21 15.07 10.03 23.43
C LEU A 21 13.83 9.57 24.21
N ALA A 22 13.38 8.34 24.01
CA ALA A 22 12.23 7.75 24.71
C ALA A 22 12.48 7.57 26.23
N ALA A 23 13.74 7.46 26.63
CA ALA A 23 14.13 7.35 28.03
C ALA A 23 14.21 8.71 28.76
N GLN A 24 14.12 9.84 28.05
CA GLN A 24 14.22 11.17 28.67
C GLN A 24 12.93 11.54 29.42
N PRO A 25 13.07 12.22 30.58
CA PRO A 25 11.90 12.77 31.25
C PRO A 25 11.18 13.79 30.35
N GLY A 26 9.85 13.71 30.30
CA GLY A 26 9.04 14.60 29.46
C GLY A 26 8.83 14.16 28.03
N PHE A 27 9.45 13.08 27.55
CA PHE A 27 9.21 12.54 26.20
C PHE A 27 7.72 12.24 25.92
N TRP A 28 7.01 11.77 26.93
CA TRP A 28 5.60 11.37 26.84
C TRP A 28 4.63 12.54 27.01
N ASP A 29 5.11 13.75 27.31
CA ASP A 29 4.26 14.93 27.52
C ASP A 29 3.66 15.43 26.20
N THR A 30 4.34 15.19 25.06
CA THR A 30 3.85 15.50 23.72
C THR A 30 3.41 14.21 23.01
N SER A 31 2.17 13.82 23.21
CA SER A 31 1.59 12.54 22.74
C SER A 31 1.81 12.26 21.25
N ALA A 32 1.66 13.26 20.36
CA ALA A 32 1.79 13.08 18.92
C ALA A 32 3.24 12.77 18.49
N ASP A 33 4.22 13.51 19.04
CA ASP A 33 5.63 13.30 18.68
C ASP A 33 6.18 12.02 19.28
N ALA A 34 5.75 11.66 20.50
CA ALA A 34 6.10 10.40 21.13
C ALA A 34 5.56 9.22 20.31
N THR A 35 4.30 9.29 19.89
CA THR A 35 3.69 8.23 19.06
C THR A 35 4.44 8.07 17.74
N ARG A 36 4.80 9.16 17.06
CA ARG A 36 5.55 9.14 15.80
C ARG A 36 6.95 8.55 16.00
N SER A 37 7.68 8.97 17.02
CA SER A 37 9.02 8.47 17.33
C SER A 37 9.01 6.99 17.68
N MET A 38 8.02 6.53 18.44
CA MET A 38 7.88 5.11 18.78
C MET A 38 7.47 4.26 17.57
N ALA A 39 6.64 4.77 16.68
CA ALA A 39 6.32 4.09 15.42
C ALA A 39 7.58 3.96 14.53
N GLU A 40 8.37 5.04 14.39
CA GLU A 40 9.67 4.99 13.69
C GLU A 40 10.61 3.96 14.31
N LEU A 41 10.75 3.96 15.64
CA LEU A 41 11.59 2.98 16.35
C LEU A 41 11.15 1.54 16.07
N SER A 42 9.86 1.26 16.18
CA SER A 42 9.31 -0.08 15.91
C SER A 42 9.64 -0.56 14.48
N LEU A 43 9.49 0.31 13.50
CA LEU A 43 9.82 -0.02 12.10
C LEU A 43 11.31 -0.32 11.90
N LEU A 44 12.18 0.48 12.52
CA LEU A 44 13.63 0.27 12.46
C LEU A 44 14.04 -1.03 13.16
N GLU A 45 13.45 -1.35 14.31
CA GLU A 45 13.71 -2.59 15.04
C GLU A 45 13.24 -3.82 14.26
N ASP A 46 12.11 -3.74 13.57
CA ASP A 46 11.63 -4.85 12.75
C ASP A 46 12.52 -5.10 11.54
N ASP A 47 13.01 -4.03 10.87
CA ASP A 47 13.99 -4.16 9.79
C ASP A 47 15.31 -4.77 10.30
N LEU A 48 15.80 -4.36 11.47
CA LEU A 48 17.02 -4.89 12.07
C LEU A 48 16.85 -6.35 12.47
N LYS A 49 15.71 -6.75 13.03
CA LYS A 49 15.41 -8.16 13.37
C LYS A 49 15.42 -9.06 12.14
N ILE A 50 14.86 -8.57 11.02
CA ILE A 50 14.88 -9.32 9.76
C ILE A 50 16.30 -9.53 9.28
N HIS A 51 17.10 -8.44 9.24
CA HIS A 51 18.50 -8.51 8.84
C HIS A 51 19.30 -9.49 9.72
N ASP A 52 19.17 -9.37 11.04
CA ASP A 52 19.93 -10.20 11.98
C ASP A 52 19.54 -11.67 11.86
N ARG A 53 18.25 -11.97 11.61
CA ARG A 53 17.76 -13.33 11.34
C ARG A 53 18.36 -13.90 10.05
N LEU A 54 18.40 -13.12 8.98
CA LEU A 54 18.97 -13.57 7.70
C LEU A 54 20.48 -13.80 7.83
N ALA A 55 21.20 -12.90 8.51
CA ALA A 55 22.62 -13.06 8.79
C ALA A 55 22.91 -14.32 9.61
N GLN A 56 22.10 -14.59 10.63
CA GLN A 56 22.23 -15.81 11.45
C GLN A 56 22.00 -17.08 10.63
N ARG A 57 20.94 -17.13 9.80
CA ARG A 57 20.65 -18.29 8.95
C ARG A 57 21.74 -18.53 7.90
N LEU A 58 22.30 -17.47 7.35
CA LEU A 58 23.41 -17.56 6.40
C LEU A 58 24.66 -18.15 7.07
N GLU A 59 24.96 -17.73 8.29
CA GLU A 59 26.09 -18.30 9.05
C GLU A 59 25.85 -19.77 9.45
N GLU A 60 24.63 -20.12 9.83
CA GLU A 60 24.23 -21.51 10.08
C GLU A 60 24.41 -22.38 8.84
N ALA A 61 23.92 -21.94 7.68
CA ALA A 61 24.11 -22.65 6.42
C ALA A 61 25.59 -22.84 6.08
N ARG A 62 26.43 -21.83 6.35
CA ARG A 62 27.90 -21.89 6.14
C ARG A 62 28.57 -22.95 7.04
N ILE A 63 28.16 -22.99 8.32
CA ILE A 63 28.67 -23.99 9.27
C ILE A 63 28.26 -25.39 8.81
N LEU A 64 26.99 -25.62 8.47
CA LEU A 64 26.50 -26.91 7.98
C LEU A 64 27.19 -27.34 6.69
N GLN A 65 27.44 -26.42 5.77
CA GLN A 65 28.18 -26.69 4.54
C GLN A 65 29.62 -27.18 4.83
N THR A 66 30.30 -26.52 5.77
CA THR A 66 31.65 -26.89 6.19
C THR A 66 31.69 -28.29 6.83
N LEU A 67 30.79 -28.53 7.81
CA LEU A 67 30.65 -29.82 8.48
C LEU A 67 30.33 -30.96 7.51
N GLY A 68 29.36 -30.78 6.64
CA GLY A 68 28.97 -31.76 5.64
C GLY A 68 30.07 -32.05 4.63
N ALA A 69 30.98 -31.07 4.38
CA ALA A 69 32.13 -31.29 3.55
C ALA A 69 33.21 -32.10 4.27
N GLU A 70 33.50 -31.81 5.53
CA GLU A 70 34.52 -32.51 6.35
C GLU A 70 34.11 -33.94 6.66
N GLU A 71 32.83 -34.16 7.04
CA GLU A 71 32.30 -35.49 7.40
C GLU A 71 31.82 -36.30 6.19
N ARG A 72 31.82 -35.70 4.99
CA ARG A 72 31.28 -36.27 3.74
C ARG A 72 29.81 -36.68 3.90
N ASP A 73 29.06 -35.93 4.72
CA ASP A 73 27.66 -36.17 4.96
C ASP A 73 26.79 -35.36 3.97
N GLU A 74 26.14 -36.10 3.07
CA GLU A 74 25.28 -35.48 2.05
C GLU A 74 23.98 -34.95 2.64
N ALA A 75 23.47 -35.51 3.75
CA ALA A 75 22.26 -35.01 4.40
C ALA A 75 22.48 -33.61 4.99
N THR A 76 23.61 -33.42 5.68
CA THR A 76 24.00 -32.11 6.23
C THR A 76 24.24 -31.07 5.12
N ARG A 77 24.79 -31.47 3.98
CA ARG A 77 24.94 -30.57 2.82
C ARG A 77 23.58 -30.15 2.23
N GLN A 78 22.65 -31.11 2.15
CA GLN A 78 21.32 -30.83 1.65
C GLN A 78 20.54 -29.88 2.58
N GLU A 79 20.73 -30.00 3.90
CA GLU A 79 20.16 -29.08 4.87
C GLU A 79 20.73 -27.65 4.69
N ALA A 80 22.04 -27.50 4.52
CA ALA A 80 22.67 -26.23 4.23
C ALA A 80 22.11 -25.59 2.94
N LEU A 81 21.91 -26.39 1.89
CA LEU A 81 21.34 -25.92 0.63
C LEU A 81 19.89 -25.43 0.82
N THR A 82 19.09 -26.14 1.61
CA THR A 82 17.72 -25.75 1.92
C THR A 82 17.69 -24.39 2.62
N LEU A 83 18.54 -24.18 3.63
CA LEU A 83 18.67 -22.89 4.31
C LEU A 83 19.11 -21.75 3.37
N LEU A 84 20.02 -22.01 2.43
CA LEU A 84 20.44 -21.00 1.46
C LEU A 84 19.29 -20.60 0.53
N ILE A 85 18.50 -21.55 0.04
CA ILE A 85 17.30 -21.29 -0.78
C ILE A 85 16.27 -20.43 0.00
N GLU A 86 16.07 -20.73 1.29
CA GLU A 86 15.18 -19.92 2.12
C GLU A 86 15.68 -18.49 2.33
N VAL A 87 17.00 -18.33 2.52
CA VAL A 87 17.63 -17.00 2.65
C VAL A 87 17.53 -16.22 1.34
N GLU A 88 17.79 -16.87 0.20
CA GLU A 88 17.68 -16.26 -1.13
C GLU A 88 16.24 -15.75 -1.39
N ALA A 89 15.24 -16.60 -1.16
CA ALA A 89 13.82 -16.22 -1.34
C ALA A 89 13.41 -15.04 -0.43
N ALA A 90 13.89 -15.03 0.82
CA ALA A 90 13.64 -13.93 1.73
C ALA A 90 14.34 -12.63 1.30
N LEU A 91 15.57 -12.71 0.76
CA LEU A 91 16.27 -11.54 0.22
C LEU A 91 15.56 -10.95 -0.99
N GLU A 92 15.08 -11.77 -1.93
CA GLU A 92 14.31 -11.32 -3.10
C GLU A 92 13.05 -10.54 -2.66
N GLU A 93 12.32 -11.02 -1.66
CA GLU A 93 11.16 -10.31 -1.09
C GLU A 93 11.56 -8.93 -0.54
N HIS A 94 12.70 -8.86 0.15
CA HIS A 94 13.18 -7.61 0.74
C HIS A 94 13.78 -6.66 -0.29
N GLU A 95 14.36 -7.16 -1.39
CA GLU A 95 14.86 -6.33 -2.50
C GLU A 95 13.70 -5.56 -3.15
N VAL A 96 12.55 -6.21 -3.38
CA VAL A 96 11.36 -5.52 -3.90
C VAL A 96 10.93 -4.38 -2.99
N ARG A 97 10.92 -4.60 -1.67
CA ARG A 97 10.59 -3.56 -0.69
C ARG A 97 11.63 -2.44 -0.64
N ALA A 98 12.90 -2.75 -0.89
CA ALA A 98 13.98 -1.75 -0.93
C ALA A 98 13.86 -0.78 -2.12
N LEU A 99 13.17 -1.18 -3.20
CA LEU A 99 12.87 -0.31 -4.34
C LEU A 99 11.79 0.73 -4.01
N LEU A 100 10.95 0.46 -3.00
CA LEU A 100 9.90 1.35 -2.55
C LEU A 100 10.50 2.42 -1.62
N SER A 101 10.98 3.52 -2.24
CA SER A 101 11.67 4.62 -1.56
C SER A 101 10.98 5.99 -1.72
N GLY A 102 9.77 6.00 -2.29
CA GLY A 102 8.95 7.19 -2.42
C GLY A 102 8.44 7.69 -1.06
N GLU A 103 8.07 8.96 -0.99
CA GLU A 103 7.64 9.64 0.23
C GLU A 103 6.49 8.92 0.97
N TYR A 104 5.57 8.30 0.18
CA TYR A 104 4.37 7.65 0.71
C TYR A 104 4.38 6.13 0.54
N ASP A 105 5.47 5.54 0.02
CA ASP A 105 5.50 4.11 -0.30
C ASP A 105 5.25 3.22 0.92
N GLU A 106 5.68 3.63 2.10
CA GLU A 106 5.45 2.92 3.37
C GLU A 106 4.03 3.09 3.92
N ALA A 107 3.21 3.97 3.34
CA ALA A 107 1.88 4.26 3.84
C ALA A 107 0.88 3.12 3.59
N GLU A 108 -0.22 3.15 4.35
CA GLU A 108 -1.43 2.40 4.05
C GLU A 108 -2.04 2.89 2.74
N ALA A 109 -2.82 2.06 2.06
CA ALA A 109 -3.43 2.38 0.79
C ALA A 109 -4.95 2.48 0.87
N ILE A 110 -5.51 3.51 0.24
CA ILE A 110 -6.91 3.57 -0.13
C ILE A 110 -6.99 3.30 -1.62
N ALA A 111 -7.67 2.22 -2.00
CA ALA A 111 -7.78 1.78 -3.38
C ALA A 111 -9.25 1.75 -3.83
N SER A 112 -9.48 2.11 -5.08
CA SER A 112 -10.80 2.08 -5.69
C SER A 112 -10.75 1.38 -7.04
N VAL A 113 -11.60 0.36 -7.22
CA VAL A 113 -11.81 -0.27 -8.51
C VAL A 113 -13.04 0.34 -9.17
N HIS A 114 -12.95 0.58 -10.47
CA HIS A 114 -14.03 1.15 -11.28
C HIS A 114 -14.26 0.30 -12.52
N ALA A 115 -15.52 -0.04 -12.78
CA ALA A 115 -15.90 -0.64 -14.05
C ALA A 115 -15.70 0.37 -15.19
N GLY A 116 -15.04 -0.05 -16.26
CA GLY A 116 -14.86 0.74 -17.46
C GLY A 116 -15.98 0.53 -18.50
N ALA A 117 -15.67 0.81 -19.75
CA ALA A 117 -16.58 0.49 -20.86
C ALA A 117 -16.78 -1.02 -21.00
N GLY A 118 -18.04 -1.48 -21.14
CA GLY A 118 -18.36 -2.89 -21.33
C GLY A 118 -19.61 -3.38 -20.59
N GLY A 119 -20.37 -2.49 -19.96
CA GLY A 119 -21.62 -2.85 -19.28
C GLY A 119 -21.42 -3.90 -18.19
N THR A 120 -22.27 -4.94 -18.16
CA THR A 120 -22.25 -6.04 -17.17
C THR A 120 -20.91 -6.75 -17.10
N GLU A 121 -20.23 -6.96 -18.23
CA GLU A 121 -18.90 -7.57 -18.30
C GLU A 121 -17.83 -6.79 -17.54
N SER A 122 -17.85 -5.46 -17.65
CA SER A 122 -16.87 -4.61 -16.96
C SER A 122 -17.16 -4.53 -15.46
N CYS A 123 -18.43 -4.59 -15.05
CA CYS A 123 -18.81 -4.67 -13.64
C CYS A 123 -18.36 -5.99 -13.01
N ASP A 124 -18.50 -7.10 -13.69
CA ASP A 124 -18.02 -8.40 -13.24
C ASP A 124 -16.47 -8.42 -13.15
N TRP A 125 -15.79 -7.83 -14.14
CA TRP A 125 -14.34 -7.69 -14.12
C TRP A 125 -13.85 -6.85 -12.92
N ALA A 126 -14.52 -5.74 -12.62
CA ALA A 126 -14.20 -4.91 -11.46
C ALA A 126 -14.37 -5.68 -10.14
N GLU A 127 -15.40 -6.51 -10.00
CA GLU A 127 -15.58 -7.39 -8.84
C GLU A 127 -14.47 -8.45 -8.74
N MET A 128 -14.06 -9.02 -9.87
CA MET A 128 -12.93 -9.95 -9.91
C MET A 128 -11.63 -9.29 -9.46
N LEU A 129 -11.35 -8.05 -9.90
CA LEU A 129 -10.19 -7.26 -9.45
C LEU A 129 -10.26 -6.99 -7.95
N LEU A 130 -11.39 -6.53 -7.42
CA LEU A 130 -11.58 -6.33 -5.99
C LEU A 130 -11.23 -7.60 -5.20
N ARG A 131 -11.79 -8.74 -5.59
CA ARG A 131 -11.52 -10.02 -4.95
C ARG A 131 -10.05 -10.43 -5.06
N MET A 132 -9.39 -10.15 -6.19
CA MET A 132 -7.97 -10.43 -6.41
C MET A 132 -7.10 -9.64 -5.42
N TYR A 133 -7.35 -8.33 -5.26
CA TYR A 133 -6.58 -7.50 -4.33
C TYR A 133 -6.85 -7.81 -2.87
N LEU A 134 -8.10 -8.13 -2.50
CA LEU A 134 -8.40 -8.57 -1.12
C LEU A 134 -7.67 -9.88 -0.77
N ARG A 135 -7.63 -10.85 -1.70
CA ARG A 135 -6.87 -12.10 -1.51
C ARG A 135 -5.36 -11.88 -1.51
N TRP A 136 -4.88 -10.92 -2.28
CA TRP A 136 -3.47 -10.52 -2.22
C TRP A 136 -3.14 -9.98 -0.83
N ALA A 137 -3.94 -9.08 -0.28
CA ALA A 137 -3.74 -8.52 1.06
C ALA A 137 -3.74 -9.62 2.14
N GLU A 138 -4.66 -10.60 2.07
CA GLU A 138 -4.67 -11.75 2.98
C GLU A 138 -3.36 -12.55 2.90
N ARG A 139 -2.86 -12.83 1.70
CA ARG A 139 -1.61 -13.57 1.49
C ARG A 139 -0.41 -12.82 2.06
N GLU A 140 -0.36 -11.49 1.89
CA GLU A 140 0.66 -10.61 2.46
C GLU A 140 0.44 -10.32 3.95
N LYS A 141 -0.56 -10.97 4.58
CA LYS A 141 -0.93 -10.78 6.01
C LYS A 141 -1.24 -9.33 6.36
N GLN A 142 -1.78 -8.57 5.41
CA GLN A 142 -2.24 -7.20 5.58
C GLN A 142 -3.75 -7.17 5.85
N GLU A 143 -4.20 -6.26 6.72
CA GLU A 143 -5.61 -6.06 6.98
C GLU A 143 -6.25 -5.30 5.82
N ALA A 144 -7.24 -5.90 5.16
CA ALA A 144 -8.02 -5.24 4.12
C ALA A 144 -9.47 -5.05 4.54
N LYS A 145 -10.02 -3.85 4.33
CA LYS A 145 -11.42 -3.53 4.67
C LYS A 145 -12.08 -2.81 3.51
N VAL A 146 -13.21 -3.36 3.06
CA VAL A 146 -14.06 -2.68 2.07
C VAL A 146 -14.85 -1.57 2.77
N LEU A 147 -14.75 -0.35 2.23
CA LEU A 147 -15.40 0.86 2.76
C LEU A 147 -16.74 1.11 2.08
N GLU A 148 -16.78 0.99 0.75
CA GLU A 148 -17.95 1.28 -0.06
C GLU A 148 -18.02 0.34 -1.25
N VAL A 149 -19.24 -0.08 -1.61
CA VAL A 149 -19.51 -0.85 -2.82
C VAL A 149 -20.72 -0.26 -3.52
N LEU A 150 -20.55 0.11 -4.77
CA LEU A 150 -21.65 0.46 -5.66
C LEU A 150 -21.88 -0.73 -6.62
N PRO A 151 -22.97 -1.49 -6.46
CA PRO A 151 -23.21 -2.69 -7.26
C PRO A 151 -23.49 -2.35 -8.72
N GLY A 152 -23.22 -3.30 -9.60
CA GLY A 152 -23.68 -3.30 -10.98
C GLY A 152 -25.21 -3.47 -11.05
N GLU A 153 -25.80 -3.19 -12.20
CA GLU A 153 -27.25 -3.35 -12.39
C GLU A 153 -27.66 -4.82 -12.48
N GLU A 154 -26.88 -5.65 -13.16
CA GLU A 154 -27.17 -7.07 -13.36
C GLU A 154 -26.17 -7.97 -12.63
N ALA A 155 -24.87 -7.60 -12.62
CA ALA A 155 -23.82 -8.36 -11.97
C ALA A 155 -22.64 -7.45 -11.60
N GLY A 156 -21.77 -7.93 -10.71
CA GLY A 156 -20.53 -7.29 -10.36
C GLY A 156 -20.69 -5.94 -9.65
N VAL A 157 -19.66 -5.11 -9.71
CA VAL A 157 -19.62 -3.80 -9.07
C VAL A 157 -19.29 -2.70 -10.08
N LYS A 158 -20.00 -1.55 -10.01
CA LYS A 158 -19.65 -0.34 -10.75
C LYS A 158 -18.42 0.33 -10.15
N ARG A 159 -18.34 0.35 -8.82
CA ARG A 159 -17.22 0.88 -8.05
C ARG A 159 -17.13 0.15 -6.71
N ALA A 160 -15.94 -0.09 -6.24
CA ALA A 160 -15.71 -0.47 -4.86
C ALA A 160 -14.45 0.23 -4.34
N THR A 161 -14.54 0.77 -3.11
CA THR A 161 -13.43 1.39 -2.41
C THR A 161 -13.06 0.55 -1.19
N PHE A 162 -11.78 0.28 -1.02
CA PHE A 162 -11.26 -0.50 0.09
C PHE A 162 -9.95 0.11 0.60
N VAL A 163 -9.66 -0.13 1.86
CA VAL A 163 -8.40 0.24 2.49
C VAL A 163 -7.58 -1.01 2.75
N VAL A 164 -6.28 -0.92 2.51
CA VAL A 164 -5.30 -1.95 2.88
C VAL A 164 -4.35 -1.34 3.90
N LYS A 165 -4.38 -1.88 5.12
CA LYS A 165 -3.54 -1.45 6.22
C LYS A 165 -2.33 -2.36 6.30
N GLY A 166 -1.17 -1.78 6.18
CA GLY A 166 0.11 -2.48 6.26
C GLY A 166 1.23 -1.65 5.70
N ARG A 167 2.42 -1.96 6.13
CA ARG A 167 3.61 -1.29 5.62
C ARG A 167 3.79 -1.60 4.13
N PHE A 168 4.09 -0.59 3.33
CA PHE A 168 4.24 -0.66 1.87
C PHE A 168 2.96 -1.00 1.09
N ALA A 169 1.79 -0.97 1.72
CA ALA A 169 0.53 -1.24 1.01
C ALA A 169 0.33 -0.28 -0.17
N TYR A 170 0.58 1.03 0.05
CA TYR A 170 0.50 2.02 -1.02
C TYR A 170 1.57 1.81 -2.09
N GLY A 171 2.84 1.64 -1.69
CA GLY A 171 3.94 1.46 -2.63
C GLY A 171 3.70 0.28 -3.57
N LEU A 172 3.28 -0.87 -3.03
CA LEU A 172 2.97 -2.07 -3.81
C LEU A 172 1.74 -1.87 -4.72
N LEU A 173 0.62 -1.39 -4.18
CA LEU A 173 -0.61 -1.20 -4.95
C LEU A 173 -0.51 -0.07 -5.97
N SER A 174 0.33 0.95 -5.73
CA SER A 174 0.54 2.04 -6.67
C SER A 174 1.13 1.57 -8.01
N THR A 175 1.90 0.48 -8.02
CA THR A 175 2.45 -0.13 -9.24
C THR A 175 1.38 -0.76 -10.12
N GLU A 176 0.24 -1.12 -9.54
CA GLU A 176 -0.92 -1.69 -10.22
C GLU A 176 -1.94 -0.63 -10.68
N LYS A 177 -1.71 0.66 -10.38
CA LYS A 177 -2.61 1.75 -10.75
C LYS A 177 -2.74 1.86 -12.25
N GLY A 178 -4.00 1.86 -12.73
CA GLY A 178 -4.28 2.04 -14.15
C GLY A 178 -5.42 1.17 -14.66
N VAL A 179 -5.44 0.95 -15.97
CA VAL A 179 -6.49 0.21 -16.67
C VAL A 179 -6.10 -1.25 -16.84
N HIS A 180 -6.95 -2.12 -16.34
CA HIS A 180 -6.82 -3.57 -16.42
C HIS A 180 -7.72 -4.13 -17.53
N ARG A 181 -7.15 -4.91 -18.42
CA ARG A 181 -7.85 -5.53 -19.54
C ARG A 181 -8.08 -7.01 -19.29
N LEU A 182 -9.34 -7.45 -19.41
CA LEU A 182 -9.72 -8.85 -19.40
C LEU A 182 -10.18 -9.29 -20.79
N VAL A 183 -9.66 -10.41 -21.27
CA VAL A 183 -10.12 -11.06 -22.51
C VAL A 183 -10.50 -12.48 -22.18
N ARG A 184 -11.80 -12.81 -22.26
CA ARG A 184 -12.32 -14.15 -21.97
C ARG A 184 -13.57 -14.46 -22.81
N ILE A 185 -14.00 -15.72 -22.78
CA ILE A 185 -15.34 -16.08 -23.24
C ILE A 185 -16.34 -15.50 -22.23
N SER A 186 -17.33 -14.73 -22.73
CA SER A 186 -18.32 -14.09 -21.89
C SER A 186 -19.23 -15.11 -21.20
N PRO A 187 -19.41 -15.05 -19.89
CA PRO A 187 -20.43 -15.81 -19.20
C PRO A 187 -21.85 -15.24 -19.39
N PHE A 188 -21.98 -14.01 -19.89
CA PHE A 188 -23.24 -13.29 -20.11
C PHE A 188 -23.71 -13.34 -21.55
N ASP A 189 -22.87 -13.80 -22.50
CA ASP A 189 -23.23 -13.94 -23.90
C ASP A 189 -23.72 -15.37 -24.19
N ALA A 190 -24.99 -15.52 -24.55
CA ALA A 190 -25.58 -16.81 -24.94
C ALA A 190 -24.81 -17.49 -26.08
N SER A 191 -24.21 -16.71 -26.97
CA SER A 191 -23.39 -17.21 -28.09
C SER A 191 -21.96 -17.59 -27.68
N ARG A 192 -21.57 -17.43 -26.42
CA ARG A 192 -20.23 -17.73 -25.85
C ARG A 192 -19.08 -17.11 -26.66
N ARG A 193 -19.28 -15.90 -27.14
CA ARG A 193 -18.24 -15.17 -27.88
C ARG A 193 -17.18 -14.64 -26.92
N ARG A 194 -16.00 -14.38 -27.47
CA ARG A 194 -14.88 -13.76 -26.77
C ARG A 194 -15.12 -12.26 -26.68
N HIS A 195 -15.10 -11.73 -25.45
CA HIS A 195 -15.28 -10.32 -25.14
C HIS A 195 -14.03 -9.74 -24.49
N THR A 196 -13.87 -8.44 -24.66
CA THR A 196 -12.83 -7.64 -23.98
C THR A 196 -13.50 -6.65 -23.04
N SER A 197 -13.10 -6.65 -21.79
CA SER A 197 -13.63 -5.77 -20.75
C SER A 197 -12.51 -4.98 -20.11
N PHE A 198 -12.81 -3.77 -19.65
CA PHE A 198 -11.88 -2.90 -18.99
C PHE A 198 -12.41 -2.52 -17.61
N ALA A 199 -11.52 -2.48 -16.64
CA ALA A 199 -11.74 -1.89 -15.32
C ALA A 199 -10.49 -1.14 -14.91
N SER A 200 -10.58 -0.18 -14.01
CA SER A 200 -9.43 0.57 -13.53
C SER A 200 -9.26 0.41 -12.03
N LEU A 201 -8.01 0.43 -11.61
CA LEU A 201 -7.61 0.60 -10.22
C LEU A 201 -7.06 2.01 -10.04
N ASP A 202 -7.56 2.74 -9.07
CA ASP A 202 -6.96 3.96 -8.54
C ASP A 202 -6.49 3.74 -7.11
N VAL A 203 -5.32 4.29 -6.77
CA VAL A 203 -4.68 4.10 -5.47
C VAL A 203 -4.17 5.43 -4.97
N VAL A 204 -4.47 5.75 -3.72
CA VAL A 204 -3.94 6.93 -3.02
C VAL A 204 -3.42 6.51 -1.64
N PRO A 205 -2.38 7.19 -1.12
CA PRO A 205 -1.90 6.90 0.23
C PRO A 205 -2.93 7.34 1.26
N ALA A 206 -3.09 6.56 2.33
CA ALA A 206 -3.81 6.98 3.51
C ALA A 206 -2.91 7.91 4.32
N LEU A 207 -3.17 9.21 4.26
CA LEU A 207 -2.43 10.20 5.03
C LEU A 207 -2.97 10.26 6.46
N PRO A 208 -2.10 10.47 7.47
CA PRO A 208 -2.56 10.72 8.83
C PRO A 208 -3.41 11.99 8.89
N GLU A 209 -4.40 12.02 9.78
CA GLU A 209 -5.32 13.16 9.96
C GLU A 209 -4.61 14.48 10.29
N ASP A 210 -3.38 14.41 10.78
CA ASP A 210 -2.56 15.58 11.13
C ASP A 210 -1.89 16.28 9.95
N ALA A 211 -2.11 15.84 8.71
CA ALA A 211 -1.63 16.54 7.52
C ALA A 211 -2.42 17.85 7.31
N GLN A 212 -2.29 18.78 8.25
CA GLN A 212 -2.87 20.11 8.12
C GLN A 212 -2.12 20.88 7.04
N VAL A 213 -2.75 21.02 5.90
CA VAL A 213 -2.28 21.96 4.87
C VAL A 213 -2.63 23.36 5.36
N ALA A 214 -1.63 24.12 5.79
CA ALA A 214 -1.81 25.53 6.13
C ALA A 214 -2.06 26.31 4.83
N ILE A 215 -3.31 26.69 4.61
CA ILE A 215 -3.68 27.56 3.49
C ILE A 215 -3.76 29.00 4.02
N ASP A 216 -2.91 29.91 3.50
CA ASP A 216 -3.04 31.33 3.85
C ASP A 216 -4.32 31.88 3.20
N PRO A 217 -5.25 32.47 3.98
CA PRO A 217 -6.45 33.09 3.43
C PRO A 217 -6.19 34.15 2.36
N LYS A 218 -4.97 34.74 2.33
CA LYS A 218 -4.56 35.71 1.31
C LYS A 218 -4.35 35.09 -0.05
N ASP A 219 -4.05 33.79 -0.11
CA ASP A 219 -3.86 33.05 -1.35
C ASP A 219 -5.18 32.51 -1.89
N LEU A 220 -6.30 32.78 -1.18
CA LEU A 220 -7.63 32.35 -1.58
C LEU A 220 -8.44 33.51 -2.13
N ARG A 221 -8.95 33.37 -3.35
CA ARG A 221 -9.99 34.19 -3.92
C ARG A 221 -11.31 33.46 -3.80
N ILE A 222 -12.22 33.99 -2.97
CA ILE A 222 -13.55 33.47 -2.75
C ILE A 222 -14.57 34.37 -3.48
N GLU A 223 -15.29 33.80 -4.42
CA GLU A 223 -16.32 34.48 -5.20
C GLU A 223 -17.66 33.79 -5.00
N THR A 224 -18.70 34.57 -4.76
CA THR A 224 -20.08 34.08 -4.74
C THR A 224 -20.77 34.46 -6.05
N PHE A 225 -21.56 33.56 -6.58
CA PHE A 225 -22.29 33.80 -7.83
C PHE A 225 -23.62 33.00 -7.83
N ARG A 226 -24.47 33.32 -8.80
CA ARG A 226 -25.74 32.61 -8.95
C ARG A 226 -25.52 31.21 -9.46
N SER A 227 -26.10 30.23 -8.76
CA SER A 227 -26.02 28.84 -9.22
C SER A 227 -26.84 28.68 -10.51
N SER A 228 -26.24 28.02 -11.52
CA SER A 228 -26.94 27.67 -12.77
C SER A 228 -27.48 26.24 -12.66
N GLY A 229 -28.81 26.06 -12.76
CA GLY A 229 -29.44 24.73 -12.73
C GLY A 229 -30.95 24.81 -12.92
N ALA A 230 -31.59 23.69 -13.19
CA ALA A 230 -33.05 23.57 -13.20
C ALA A 230 -33.56 23.72 -11.77
N GLY A 231 -34.04 24.89 -11.42
CA GLY A 231 -34.58 25.19 -10.09
C GLY A 231 -35.53 26.41 -10.15
N GLY A 232 -36.31 26.58 -9.11
CA GLY A 232 -37.29 27.66 -9.01
C GLY A 232 -36.64 29.05 -8.90
N GLN A 233 -37.51 30.07 -8.73
CA GLN A 233 -37.13 31.49 -8.72
C GLN A 233 -35.99 31.82 -7.73
N HIS A 234 -35.83 31.09 -6.65
CA HIS A 234 -34.81 31.31 -5.62
C HIS A 234 -33.38 31.01 -6.12
N VAL A 235 -33.20 30.00 -6.96
CA VAL A 235 -31.86 29.58 -7.51
C VAL A 235 -31.32 30.63 -8.46
N ASN A 236 -32.18 31.36 -9.16
CA ASN A 236 -31.81 32.35 -10.17
C ASN A 236 -31.65 33.78 -9.60
N VAL A 237 -32.00 34.00 -8.34
CA VAL A 237 -31.97 35.36 -7.73
C VAL A 237 -30.93 35.48 -6.63
N THR A 238 -30.56 34.36 -5.99
CA THR A 238 -29.61 34.35 -4.86
C THR A 238 -28.24 33.88 -5.27
N ASP A 239 -27.15 34.57 -4.86
CA ASP A 239 -25.77 34.17 -5.08
C ASP A 239 -25.38 33.05 -4.09
N SER A 240 -25.91 31.85 -4.33
CA SER A 240 -25.74 30.65 -3.46
C SER A 240 -24.60 29.73 -3.85
N ALA A 241 -23.99 29.93 -5.00
CA ALA A 241 -22.81 29.19 -5.43
C ALA A 241 -21.53 29.88 -4.98
N VAL A 242 -20.56 29.14 -4.50
CA VAL A 242 -19.26 29.63 -4.05
C VAL A 242 -18.16 29.02 -4.92
N ARG A 243 -17.26 29.85 -5.42
CA ARG A 243 -16.02 29.43 -6.10
C ARG A 243 -14.85 29.84 -5.25
N ILE A 244 -13.98 28.89 -4.95
CA ILE A 244 -12.71 29.15 -4.27
C ILE A 244 -11.60 28.88 -5.27
N THR A 245 -10.74 29.86 -5.48
CA THR A 245 -9.57 29.76 -6.37
C THR A 245 -8.33 30.01 -5.51
N HIS A 246 -7.37 29.11 -5.57
CA HIS A 246 -6.03 29.32 -5.02
C HIS A 246 -5.23 30.10 -6.07
N LEU A 247 -4.61 31.24 -5.67
CA LEU A 247 -3.90 32.17 -6.54
C LEU A 247 -2.48 31.72 -6.87
#